data_bb1327560c4cdc20257bb5bd223a2d19
#
_entry.id   bb1327560c4cdc20257bb5bd223a2d19
#
_cell.length_a   1.000
_cell.length_b   1.000
_cell.length_c   1.000
_cell.angle_alpha   90.00
_cell.angle_beta   90.00
_cell.angle_gamma   90.00
#
_symmetry.space_group_name_H-M   'P 1'
#
loop_
_entity.id
_entity.type
_entity.pdbx_description
1 polymer ?
#
loop_
_entity_poly.entity_id
_entity_poly.type
_entity_poly.pdbx_seq_one_letter_code
_entity_poly.pdbx_strand_id
1 'polypeptide(L)'
;MTNATHPFDALMDITARPEVVFVRGAGSYLWDANRNRYLDFVQGWAVNALGHSPVAVADALASQARRLLTPSPAFYNEPSLKLAKLLVDNSCFDQVFFANSGAEANEGAIKLARKFGAKYKNGAHEIITFEGGFHGRTLATMSASGKKAFEPLFEPKVSGFRKAKLNDIESVRQLITASTVAVMLEPIQGEAGVWPATDAFLNELRALTQQRGLLLIVDEIQTGIGRTGKLFGYEHAGIEPDIMTLGKGIGGGVPLAALLATEHAACFDHGDQGGTFNGNPLMCAAGLAVLEQVAQPNFLKAATDAGLLLERELQRLSARHGLGEIRGRGLLLALDLKMPIGAAVVAEAFAAGVLINSPQPDTLRFMPALNVAREEILAVIDCLDTVLTKVGAARRVA
;
A
#
# COMPACT_ATOMS: atom_id res chain seq x y z
N MET A 1 30.31 27.53 2.68
CA MET A 1 29.30 26.77 1.93
C MET A 1 28.03 27.59 1.95
N THR A 2 27.60 28.10 0.81
CA THR A 2 26.40 28.93 0.69
C THR A 2 25.20 28.10 1.11
N ASN A 3 24.43 28.56 2.11
CA ASN A 3 23.10 28.06 2.39
C ASN A 3 22.26 28.21 1.13
N ALA A 4 22.16 27.15 0.34
CA ALA A 4 21.22 27.13 -0.78
C ALA A 4 19.82 27.15 -0.16
N THR A 5 19.16 28.29 -0.24
CA THR A 5 17.74 28.39 0.10
C THR A 5 16.98 27.58 -0.93
N HIS A 6 16.39 26.44 -0.50
CA HIS A 6 15.55 25.62 -1.37
C HIS A 6 14.24 26.36 -1.63
N PRO A 7 13.74 26.41 -2.88
CA PRO A 7 12.49 27.11 -3.22
C PRO A 7 11.27 26.24 -2.85
N PHE A 8 11.00 26.10 -1.55
CA PHE A 8 9.85 25.31 -1.05
C PHE A 8 8.50 25.87 -1.50
N ASP A 9 8.43 27.20 -1.69
CA ASP A 9 7.27 27.96 -2.15
C ASP A 9 6.86 27.68 -3.61
N ALA A 10 7.77 27.07 -4.39
CA ALA A 10 7.44 26.61 -5.76
C ALA A 10 6.53 25.37 -5.77
N LEU A 11 6.39 24.68 -4.66
CA LEU A 11 5.52 23.51 -4.52
C LEU A 11 4.17 23.92 -3.92
N MET A 12 3.05 23.40 -4.47
CA MET A 12 1.75 23.56 -3.83
C MET A 12 1.77 22.99 -2.41
N ASP A 13 1.30 23.77 -1.44
CA ASP A 13 1.21 23.37 -0.02
C ASP A 13 -0.02 22.49 0.21
N ILE A 14 0.10 21.21 -0.17
CA ILE A 14 -0.95 20.20 -0.01
C ILE A 14 -0.65 19.18 1.10
N THR A 15 0.53 19.28 1.72
CA THR A 15 0.99 18.36 2.75
C THR A 15 1.93 19.09 3.69
N ALA A 16 1.65 19.10 4.98
CA ALA A 16 2.56 19.62 5.99
C ALA A 16 3.88 18.82 5.95
N ARG A 17 4.99 19.49 5.61
CA ARG A 17 6.32 18.90 5.50
C ARG A 17 7.30 19.65 6.39
N PRO A 18 8.19 18.95 7.12
CA PRO A 18 9.35 19.61 7.71
C PRO A 18 10.26 20.15 6.59
N GLU A 19 10.90 21.30 6.82
CA GLU A 19 11.86 21.89 5.88
C GLU A 19 13.20 21.11 5.89
N VAL A 20 13.13 19.83 5.55
CA VAL A 20 14.27 18.93 5.43
C VAL A 20 14.34 18.40 4.01
N VAL A 21 15.53 18.50 3.41
CA VAL A 21 15.77 17.99 2.05
C VAL A 21 16.64 16.74 2.12
N PHE A 22 16.06 15.59 1.82
CA PHE A 22 16.79 14.34 1.69
C PHE A 22 17.52 14.31 0.35
N VAL A 23 18.82 13.98 0.40
CA VAL A 23 19.72 13.97 -0.78
C VAL A 23 20.30 12.60 -1.05
N ARG A 24 20.17 11.64 -0.14
CA ARG A 24 20.69 10.28 -0.29
C ARG A 24 19.81 9.29 0.49
N GLY A 25 19.65 8.09 -0.06
CA GLY A 25 19.06 6.92 0.63
C GLY A 25 19.90 5.68 0.37
N ALA A 26 19.99 4.79 1.39
CA ALA A 26 20.58 3.46 1.25
C ALA A 26 20.01 2.52 2.31
N GLY A 27 19.44 1.37 1.91
CA GLY A 27 18.80 0.43 2.82
C GLY A 27 17.69 1.09 3.64
N SER A 28 17.73 0.97 4.95
CA SER A 28 16.74 1.59 5.86
C SER A 28 17.03 3.06 6.16
N TYR A 29 18.04 3.68 5.58
CA TYR A 29 18.50 5.01 5.98
C TYR A 29 18.34 6.06 4.90
N LEU A 30 18.01 7.29 5.33
CA LEU A 30 18.04 8.53 4.56
C LEU A 30 19.06 9.51 5.14
N TRP A 31 19.60 10.37 4.30
CA TRP A 31 20.46 11.49 4.70
C TRP A 31 19.94 12.79 4.13
N ASP A 32 19.89 13.81 4.98
CA ASP A 32 19.53 15.16 4.55
C ASP A 32 20.74 15.94 3.97
N ALA A 33 20.48 17.14 3.48
CA ALA A 33 21.49 18.04 2.94
C ALA A 33 22.55 18.46 3.99
N ASN A 34 22.23 18.39 5.27
CA ASN A 34 23.12 18.67 6.40
C ASN A 34 23.90 17.43 6.87
N ARG A 35 23.75 16.29 6.18
CA ARG A 35 24.36 14.99 6.50
C ARG A 35 23.80 14.32 7.76
N ASN A 36 22.67 14.77 8.30
CA ASN A 36 21.98 14.04 9.35
C ASN A 36 21.43 12.74 8.76
N ARG A 37 21.56 11.65 9.53
CA ARG A 37 21.07 10.32 9.15
C ARG A 37 19.78 10.01 9.87
N TYR A 38 18.82 9.45 9.13
CA TYR A 38 17.51 9.06 9.64
C TYR A 38 17.24 7.59 9.33
N LEU A 39 16.82 6.82 10.35
CA LEU A 39 16.35 5.45 10.20
C LEU A 39 14.88 5.49 9.81
N ASP A 40 14.55 4.99 8.62
CA ASP A 40 13.23 5.15 7.99
C ASP A 40 12.35 3.91 8.14
N PHE A 41 11.30 4.02 8.96
CA PHE A 41 10.24 3.01 9.12
C PHE A 41 8.92 3.42 8.44
N VAL A 42 8.99 4.38 7.50
CA VAL A 42 7.89 4.78 6.60
C VAL A 42 8.10 4.24 5.19
N GLN A 43 9.35 4.27 4.72
CA GLN A 43 9.79 3.75 3.41
C GLN A 43 8.89 4.23 2.26
N GLY A 44 8.62 5.56 2.20
CA GLY A 44 7.78 6.15 1.17
C GLY A 44 6.33 5.62 1.18
N TRP A 45 5.73 5.39 2.33
CA TRP A 45 4.42 4.76 2.52
C TRP A 45 4.39 3.28 2.10
N ALA A 46 5.37 2.49 2.56
CA ALA A 46 5.58 1.08 2.20
C ALA A 46 5.95 0.85 0.73
N VAL A 47 6.61 1.83 0.10
CA VAL A 47 7.02 1.77 -1.32
C VAL A 47 8.35 1.03 -1.50
N ASN A 48 9.36 1.38 -0.69
CA ASN A 48 10.72 0.86 -0.84
C ASN A 48 10.82 -0.55 -0.23
N ALA A 49 10.27 -1.55 -0.92
CA ALA A 49 10.24 -2.93 -0.42
C ALA A 49 11.65 -3.47 -0.08
N LEU A 50 12.65 -3.11 -0.87
CA LEU A 50 14.06 -3.50 -0.70
C LEU A 50 14.92 -2.41 -0.01
N GLY A 51 14.28 -1.41 0.61
CA GLY A 51 14.95 -0.22 1.14
C GLY A 51 15.26 0.82 0.08
N HIS A 52 15.94 1.90 0.50
CA HIS A 52 16.33 2.98 -0.38
C HIS A 52 17.47 2.58 -1.31
N SER A 53 17.34 2.95 -2.60
CA SER A 53 18.35 2.78 -3.64
C SER A 53 18.98 1.37 -3.69
N PRO A 54 18.19 0.28 -3.70
CA PRO A 54 18.75 -1.07 -3.74
C PRO A 54 19.50 -1.28 -5.07
N VAL A 55 20.69 -1.89 -4.98
CA VAL A 55 21.60 -2.08 -6.12
C VAL A 55 20.91 -2.76 -7.31
N ALA A 56 20.11 -3.81 -7.05
CA ALA A 56 19.42 -4.54 -8.10
C ALA A 56 18.46 -3.67 -8.91
N VAL A 57 17.72 -2.77 -8.25
CA VAL A 57 16.80 -1.84 -8.93
C VAL A 57 17.58 -0.75 -9.67
N ALA A 58 18.61 -0.20 -9.05
CA ALA A 58 19.45 0.84 -9.66
C ALA A 58 20.12 0.33 -10.94
N ASP A 59 20.70 -0.89 -10.91
CA ASP A 59 21.35 -1.52 -12.05
C ASP A 59 20.36 -1.89 -13.15
N ALA A 60 19.18 -2.41 -12.80
CA ALA A 60 18.10 -2.71 -13.75
C ALA A 60 17.66 -1.44 -14.49
N LEU A 61 17.43 -0.34 -13.76
CA LEU A 61 17.08 0.96 -14.34
C LEU A 61 18.20 1.50 -15.25
N ALA A 62 19.45 1.49 -14.79
CA ALA A 62 20.60 1.98 -15.56
C ALA A 62 20.82 1.17 -16.86
N SER A 63 20.66 -0.15 -16.79
CA SER A 63 20.77 -1.04 -17.95
C SER A 63 19.62 -0.80 -18.94
N GLN A 64 18.38 -0.80 -18.45
CA GLN A 64 17.20 -0.63 -19.31
C GLN A 64 17.12 0.76 -19.95
N ALA A 65 17.54 1.81 -19.22
CA ALA A 65 17.56 3.18 -19.74
C ALA A 65 18.46 3.34 -20.98
N ARG A 66 19.52 2.55 -21.08
CA ARG A 66 20.41 2.55 -22.26
C ARG A 66 19.87 1.73 -23.44
N ARG A 67 18.89 0.87 -23.22
CA ARG A 67 18.33 -0.03 -24.24
C ARG A 67 17.05 0.54 -24.86
N LEU A 68 16.06 0.85 -24.02
CA LEU A 68 14.74 1.28 -24.47
C LEU A 68 13.96 1.90 -23.30
N LEU A 69 13.55 3.18 -23.43
CA LEU A 69 12.73 3.87 -22.43
C LEU A 69 11.24 3.62 -22.64
N THR A 70 10.75 3.83 -23.85
CA THR A 70 9.34 3.59 -24.20
C THR A 70 9.15 3.41 -25.69
N PRO A 71 8.58 2.25 -26.13
CA PRO A 71 8.28 2.02 -27.55
C PRO A 71 6.85 2.43 -27.92
N SER A 72 6.08 3.10 -27.07
CA SER A 72 4.62 3.22 -27.09
C SER A 72 3.89 1.98 -26.57
N PRO A 73 2.76 2.14 -25.87
CA PRO A 73 1.93 1.02 -25.40
C PRO A 73 1.27 0.21 -26.54
N ALA A 74 1.38 0.67 -27.79
CA ALA A 74 0.91 -0.07 -28.97
C ALA A 74 1.82 -1.26 -29.34
N PHE A 75 3.00 -1.38 -28.72
CA PHE A 75 3.96 -2.45 -29.00
C PHE A 75 4.33 -3.20 -27.72
N TYR A 76 4.60 -4.48 -27.86
CA TYR A 76 5.14 -5.28 -26.77
C TYR A 76 6.58 -4.91 -26.46
N ASN A 77 6.96 -5.06 -25.19
CA ASN A 77 8.34 -4.94 -24.75
C ASN A 77 8.69 -6.09 -23.78
N GLU A 78 9.94 -6.52 -23.83
CA GLU A 78 10.39 -7.70 -23.09
C GLU A 78 10.24 -7.56 -21.55
N PRO A 79 10.59 -6.44 -20.89
CA PRO A 79 10.42 -6.30 -19.45
C PRO A 79 8.96 -6.41 -19.00
N SER A 80 8.01 -5.82 -19.72
CA SER A 80 6.59 -5.90 -19.35
C SER A 80 6.04 -7.33 -19.48
N LEU A 81 6.41 -8.05 -20.55
CA LEU A 81 6.00 -9.44 -20.73
C LEU A 81 6.56 -10.35 -19.63
N LYS A 82 7.84 -10.18 -19.27
CA LYS A 82 8.48 -10.95 -18.20
C LYS A 82 7.84 -10.66 -16.85
N LEU A 83 7.60 -9.40 -16.53
CA LEU A 83 6.96 -9.02 -15.26
C LEU A 83 5.52 -9.54 -15.18
N ALA A 84 4.75 -9.43 -16.27
CA ALA A 84 3.39 -9.96 -16.33
C ALA A 84 3.40 -11.48 -16.09
N LYS A 85 4.29 -12.22 -16.78
CA LYS A 85 4.42 -13.67 -16.59
C LYS A 85 4.77 -14.02 -15.15
N LEU A 86 5.74 -13.30 -14.55
CA LEU A 86 6.16 -13.55 -13.16
C LEU A 86 5.03 -13.28 -12.16
N LEU A 87 4.20 -12.26 -12.38
CA LEU A 87 3.03 -11.97 -11.56
C LEU A 87 1.97 -13.07 -11.68
N VAL A 88 1.67 -13.51 -12.91
CA VAL A 88 0.69 -14.58 -13.17
C VAL A 88 1.17 -15.89 -12.54
N ASP A 89 2.43 -16.27 -12.73
CA ASP A 89 2.98 -17.53 -12.21
C ASP A 89 2.99 -17.61 -10.67
N ASN A 90 2.90 -16.48 -9.99
CA ASN A 90 2.94 -16.39 -8.52
C ASN A 90 1.59 -15.95 -7.92
N SER A 91 0.48 -16.03 -8.67
CA SER A 91 -0.84 -15.60 -8.20
C SER A 91 -1.96 -16.50 -8.77
N CYS A 92 -3.20 -16.24 -8.37
CA CYS A 92 -4.39 -16.90 -8.92
C CYS A 92 -4.97 -16.19 -10.16
N PHE A 93 -4.26 -15.25 -10.76
CA PHE A 93 -4.74 -14.43 -11.86
C PHE A 93 -4.12 -14.85 -13.19
N ASP A 94 -4.81 -14.53 -14.30
CA ASP A 94 -4.43 -14.96 -15.64
C ASP A 94 -3.88 -13.83 -16.51
N GLN A 95 -4.29 -12.57 -16.25
CA GLN A 95 -3.94 -11.42 -17.08
C GLN A 95 -3.54 -10.21 -16.24
N VAL A 96 -2.65 -9.39 -16.79
CA VAL A 96 -2.09 -8.20 -16.15
C VAL A 96 -2.23 -6.98 -17.06
N PHE A 97 -2.71 -5.88 -16.50
CA PHE A 97 -2.64 -4.55 -17.09
C PHE A 97 -1.75 -3.67 -16.20
N PHE A 98 -0.69 -3.10 -16.75
CA PHE A 98 0.19 -2.20 -16.00
C PHE A 98 -0.34 -0.76 -16.00
N ALA A 99 -0.11 -0.06 -14.90
CA ALA A 99 -0.40 1.35 -14.68
C ALA A 99 0.80 2.03 -13.99
N ASN A 100 0.70 3.34 -13.72
CA ASN A 100 1.83 4.10 -13.13
C ASN A 100 1.61 4.38 -11.63
N SER A 101 0.38 4.37 -11.18
CA SER A 101 -0.01 4.63 -9.80
C SER A 101 -1.10 3.67 -9.33
N GLY A 102 -1.16 3.44 -8.00
CA GLY A 102 -2.23 2.64 -7.42
C GLY A 102 -3.63 3.20 -7.71
N ALA A 103 -3.78 4.53 -7.79
CA ALA A 103 -5.04 5.15 -8.17
C ALA A 103 -5.46 4.75 -9.60
N GLU A 104 -4.53 4.73 -10.57
CA GLU A 104 -4.82 4.27 -11.94
C GLU A 104 -5.17 2.77 -11.98
N ALA A 105 -4.49 1.94 -11.20
CA ALA A 105 -4.82 0.51 -11.09
C ALA A 105 -6.23 0.30 -10.53
N ASN A 106 -6.61 1.05 -9.49
CA ASN A 106 -7.95 1.01 -8.89
C ASN A 106 -9.02 1.60 -9.83
N GLU A 107 -8.74 2.68 -10.58
CA GLU A 107 -9.63 3.16 -11.66
C GLU A 107 -9.85 2.05 -12.70
N GLY A 108 -8.79 1.33 -13.07
CA GLY A 108 -8.87 0.17 -13.94
C GLY A 108 -9.78 -0.93 -13.40
N ALA A 109 -9.63 -1.27 -12.10
CA ALA A 109 -10.47 -2.28 -11.44
C ALA A 109 -11.95 -1.86 -11.38
N ILE A 110 -12.24 -0.59 -11.08
CA ILE A 110 -13.59 -0.01 -11.08
C ILE A 110 -14.20 -0.09 -12.50
N LYS A 111 -13.44 0.30 -13.54
CA LYS A 111 -13.87 0.22 -14.94
C LYS A 111 -14.11 -1.22 -15.36
N LEU A 112 -13.22 -2.15 -15.02
CA LEU A 112 -13.34 -3.57 -15.35
C LEU A 112 -14.60 -4.18 -14.73
N ALA A 113 -14.86 -3.91 -13.45
CA ALA A 113 -16.07 -4.36 -12.77
C ALA A 113 -17.34 -3.81 -13.44
N ARG A 114 -17.37 -2.51 -13.77
CA ARG A 114 -18.51 -1.90 -14.49
C ARG A 114 -18.70 -2.47 -15.90
N LYS A 115 -17.60 -2.74 -16.61
CA LYS A 115 -17.65 -3.40 -17.92
C LYS A 115 -18.20 -4.82 -17.81
N PHE A 116 -17.76 -5.58 -16.79
CA PHE A 116 -18.29 -6.89 -16.47
C PHE A 116 -19.80 -6.84 -16.21
N GLY A 117 -20.25 -5.88 -15.42
CA GLY A 117 -21.66 -5.68 -15.14
C GLY A 117 -22.48 -5.35 -16.37
N ALA A 118 -21.95 -4.51 -17.25
CA ALA A 118 -22.60 -4.18 -18.53
C ALA A 118 -22.72 -5.40 -19.46
N LYS A 119 -21.68 -6.24 -19.53
CA LYS A 119 -21.65 -7.44 -20.40
C LYS A 119 -22.47 -8.60 -19.83
N TYR A 120 -22.40 -8.85 -18.51
CA TYR A 120 -22.84 -10.13 -17.93
C TYR A 120 -23.89 -10.01 -16.81
N LYS A 121 -24.19 -8.78 -16.33
CA LYS A 121 -25.10 -8.56 -15.19
C LYS A 121 -26.11 -7.43 -15.45
N ASN A 122 -26.67 -7.37 -16.65
CA ASN A 122 -27.74 -6.45 -17.02
C ASN A 122 -27.48 -4.96 -16.67
N GLY A 123 -26.22 -4.52 -16.82
CA GLY A 123 -25.83 -3.13 -16.52
C GLY A 123 -25.55 -2.85 -15.05
N ALA A 124 -25.38 -3.84 -14.19
CA ALA A 124 -24.95 -3.67 -12.81
C ALA A 124 -23.61 -2.92 -12.75
N HIS A 125 -23.50 -1.92 -11.87
CA HIS A 125 -22.36 -1.00 -11.83
C HIS A 125 -21.98 -0.52 -10.44
N GLU A 126 -22.79 -0.85 -9.42
CA GLU A 126 -22.51 -0.48 -8.04
C GLU A 126 -21.42 -1.38 -7.45
N ILE A 127 -20.48 -0.76 -6.73
CA ILE A 127 -19.39 -1.44 -6.04
C ILE A 127 -19.55 -1.16 -4.54
N ILE A 128 -19.58 -2.21 -3.73
CA ILE A 128 -19.53 -2.09 -2.28
C ILE A 128 -18.07 -1.94 -1.88
N THR A 129 -17.76 -0.89 -1.12
CA THR A 129 -16.45 -0.62 -0.50
C THR A 129 -16.61 -0.49 1.01
N PHE A 130 -15.59 -0.12 1.76
CA PHE A 130 -15.65 -0.16 3.21
C PHE A 130 -15.36 1.20 3.85
N GLU A 131 -16.04 1.49 4.97
CA GLU A 131 -15.72 2.61 5.85
C GLU A 131 -14.23 2.53 6.23
N GLY A 132 -13.56 3.68 6.27
CA GLY A 132 -12.12 3.76 6.56
C GLY A 132 -11.20 3.36 5.39
N GLY A 133 -11.71 2.71 4.34
CA GLY A 133 -10.91 2.27 3.18
C GLY A 133 -10.28 3.44 2.42
N PHE A 134 -9.12 3.20 1.82
CA PHE A 134 -8.40 4.16 0.98
C PHE A 134 -7.99 3.52 -0.34
N HIS A 135 -8.52 4.05 -1.46
CA HIS A 135 -8.28 3.48 -2.79
C HIS A 135 -7.60 4.44 -3.77
N GLY A 136 -7.28 5.68 -3.36
CA GLY A 136 -6.58 6.64 -4.20
C GLY A 136 -7.12 8.07 -4.09
N ARG A 137 -6.61 8.96 -4.97
CA ARG A 137 -6.94 10.40 -4.97
C ARG A 137 -7.49 10.90 -6.31
N THR A 138 -7.82 10.03 -7.25
CA THR A 138 -8.64 10.38 -8.42
C THR A 138 -10.11 10.44 -8.03
N LEU A 139 -10.97 11.06 -8.82
CA LEU A 139 -12.37 11.28 -8.43
C LEU A 139 -13.12 9.98 -8.12
N ALA A 140 -12.96 8.92 -8.93
CA ALA A 140 -13.64 7.66 -8.66
C ALA A 140 -13.01 6.91 -7.47
N THR A 141 -11.68 6.89 -7.34
CA THR A 141 -11.03 6.23 -6.19
C THR A 141 -11.28 6.96 -4.88
N MET A 142 -11.40 8.29 -4.88
CA MET A 142 -11.86 9.05 -3.70
C MET A 142 -13.31 8.73 -3.35
N SER A 143 -14.19 8.59 -4.34
CA SER A 143 -15.59 8.18 -4.14
C SER A 143 -15.69 6.73 -3.63
N ALA A 144 -14.81 5.84 -4.09
CA ALA A 144 -14.67 4.48 -3.60
C ALA A 144 -14.13 4.43 -2.16
N SER A 145 -13.27 5.36 -1.76
CA SER A 145 -12.68 5.42 -0.41
C SER A 145 -13.73 5.76 0.66
N GLY A 146 -13.58 5.16 1.85
CA GLY A 146 -14.43 5.41 3.02
C GLY A 146 -13.78 6.34 4.04
N LYS A 147 -12.76 7.11 3.66
CA LYS A 147 -12.08 8.06 4.53
C LYS A 147 -12.95 9.29 4.80
N LYS A 148 -13.38 9.51 6.04
CA LYS A 148 -14.28 10.62 6.42
C LYS A 148 -13.81 12.00 5.93
N ALA A 149 -12.49 12.25 5.94
CA ALA A 149 -11.93 13.50 5.43
C ALA A 149 -12.18 13.73 3.94
N PHE A 150 -12.57 12.73 3.17
CA PHE A 150 -12.88 12.86 1.74
C PHE A 150 -14.37 13.18 1.48
N GLU A 151 -15.24 13.01 2.48
CA GLU A 151 -16.69 13.23 2.30
C GLU A 151 -17.05 14.63 1.80
N PRO A 152 -16.49 15.75 2.34
CA PRO A 152 -16.84 17.09 1.89
C PRO A 152 -16.07 17.54 0.63
N LEU A 153 -15.15 16.73 0.08
CA LEU A 153 -14.23 17.17 -0.96
C LEU A 153 -14.73 16.80 -2.36
N PHE A 154 -14.58 17.74 -3.31
CA PHE A 154 -14.73 17.50 -4.77
C PHE A 154 -16.10 16.93 -5.18
N GLU A 155 -17.18 17.61 -4.78
CA GLU A 155 -18.52 17.32 -5.29
C GLU A 155 -18.70 17.82 -6.74
N PRO A 156 -19.51 17.09 -7.60
CA PRO A 156 -20.26 15.88 -7.27
C PRO A 156 -19.35 14.63 -7.26
N LYS A 157 -19.64 13.70 -6.33
CA LYS A 157 -18.96 12.39 -6.28
C LYS A 157 -19.28 11.55 -7.52
N VAL A 158 -18.36 10.66 -7.85
CA VAL A 158 -18.67 9.58 -8.80
C VAL A 158 -19.64 8.61 -8.13
N SER A 159 -20.82 8.42 -8.74
CA SER A 159 -21.88 7.56 -8.20
C SER A 159 -21.56 6.08 -8.30
N GLY A 160 -22.33 5.26 -7.56
CA GLY A 160 -22.27 3.80 -7.63
C GLY A 160 -21.32 3.17 -6.59
N PHE A 161 -21.02 3.86 -5.49
CA PHE A 161 -20.27 3.31 -4.35
C PHE A 161 -21.14 3.29 -3.09
N ARG A 162 -21.16 2.14 -2.39
CA ARG A 162 -21.83 1.95 -1.10
C ARG A 162 -20.81 1.51 -0.07
N LYS A 163 -20.94 1.98 1.18
CA LYS A 163 -19.97 1.73 2.26
C LYS A 163 -20.51 0.70 3.23
N ALA A 164 -19.82 -0.44 3.35
CA ALA A 164 -20.04 -1.45 4.38
C ALA A 164 -19.07 -1.24 5.56
N LYS A 165 -19.32 -1.92 6.66
CA LYS A 165 -18.39 -1.97 7.79
C LYS A 165 -17.43 -3.13 7.63
N LEU A 166 -16.13 -2.88 7.86
CA LEU A 166 -15.13 -3.94 7.81
C LEU A 166 -15.40 -4.99 8.91
N ASN A 167 -15.19 -6.25 8.59
CA ASN A 167 -15.44 -7.41 9.46
C ASN A 167 -16.94 -7.59 9.89
N ASP A 168 -17.87 -6.99 9.15
CA ASP A 168 -19.32 -7.17 9.33
C ASP A 168 -19.96 -7.63 8.02
N ILE A 169 -20.10 -8.95 7.85
CA ILE A 169 -20.65 -9.55 6.62
C ILE A 169 -22.12 -9.18 6.42
N GLU A 170 -22.88 -8.94 7.48
CA GLU A 170 -24.28 -8.55 7.36
C GLU A 170 -24.42 -7.13 6.81
N SER A 171 -23.51 -6.23 7.15
CA SER A 171 -23.45 -4.90 6.53
C SER A 171 -23.24 -4.97 5.01
N VAL A 172 -22.42 -5.91 4.53
CA VAL A 172 -22.24 -6.16 3.10
C VAL A 172 -23.53 -6.74 2.49
N ARG A 173 -24.10 -7.75 3.13
CA ARG A 173 -25.31 -8.47 2.65
C ARG A 173 -26.49 -7.52 2.43
N GLN A 174 -26.69 -6.58 3.35
CA GLN A 174 -27.77 -5.58 3.29
C GLN A 174 -27.60 -4.56 2.17
N LEU A 175 -26.38 -4.32 1.70
CA LEU A 175 -26.08 -3.37 0.62
C LEU A 175 -26.18 -3.98 -0.78
N ILE A 176 -26.25 -5.31 -0.90
CA ILE A 176 -26.34 -5.98 -2.20
C ILE A 176 -27.72 -5.71 -2.83
N THR A 177 -27.69 -5.20 -4.06
CA THR A 177 -28.88 -4.97 -4.90
C THR A 177 -28.71 -5.62 -6.27
N ALA A 178 -29.71 -5.54 -7.12
CA ALA A 178 -29.60 -5.95 -8.52
C ALA A 178 -28.54 -5.14 -9.31
N SER A 179 -28.23 -3.92 -8.85
CA SER A 179 -27.22 -3.06 -9.45
C SER A 179 -25.80 -3.34 -8.94
N THR A 180 -25.63 -4.20 -7.95
CA THR A 180 -24.31 -4.52 -7.38
C THR A 180 -23.55 -5.45 -8.31
N VAL A 181 -22.30 -5.09 -8.67
CA VAL A 181 -21.42 -5.89 -9.54
C VAL A 181 -20.20 -6.43 -8.81
N ALA A 182 -19.69 -5.72 -7.79
CA ALA A 182 -18.47 -6.10 -7.10
C ALA A 182 -18.47 -5.65 -5.65
N VAL A 183 -17.58 -6.29 -4.87
CA VAL A 183 -17.11 -5.81 -3.57
C VAL A 183 -15.61 -5.53 -3.67
N MET A 184 -15.13 -4.39 -3.16
CA MET A 184 -13.73 -3.97 -3.20
C MET A 184 -13.24 -3.63 -1.79
N LEU A 185 -12.10 -4.21 -1.38
CA LEU A 185 -11.51 -3.96 -0.07
C LEU A 185 -9.98 -4.05 -0.09
N GLU A 186 -9.36 -3.48 0.93
CA GLU A 186 -7.97 -3.74 1.30
C GLU A 186 -7.92 -4.93 2.26
N PRO A 187 -7.02 -5.91 2.12
CA PRO A 187 -6.83 -6.96 3.14
C PRO A 187 -6.44 -6.39 4.51
N ILE A 188 -5.75 -5.25 4.53
CA ILE A 188 -5.49 -4.44 5.72
C ILE A 188 -5.70 -2.98 5.34
N GLN A 189 -6.63 -2.29 5.99
CA GLN A 189 -6.86 -0.85 5.80
C GLN A 189 -5.71 -0.05 6.43
N GLY A 190 -4.71 0.29 5.62
CA GLY A 190 -3.50 0.94 6.11
C GLY A 190 -3.71 2.36 6.61
N GLU A 191 -4.53 3.16 5.91
CA GLU A 191 -4.78 4.57 6.23
C GLU A 191 -5.78 4.79 7.36
N ALA A 192 -6.60 3.79 7.69
CA ALA A 192 -7.54 3.83 8.81
C ALA A 192 -6.88 3.56 10.18
N GLY A 193 -5.61 3.16 10.21
CA GLY A 193 -4.89 2.79 11.43
C GLY A 193 -4.48 1.31 11.46
N VAL A 194 -4.24 0.72 10.29
CA VAL A 194 -3.79 -0.67 10.08
C VAL A 194 -4.81 -1.66 10.66
N TRP A 195 -6.01 -1.66 10.10
CA TRP A 195 -7.10 -2.56 10.49
C TRP A 195 -7.18 -3.75 9.55
N PRO A 196 -6.84 -4.98 10.01
CA PRO A 196 -6.97 -6.18 9.19
C PRO A 196 -8.43 -6.58 8.97
N ALA A 197 -8.75 -6.97 7.73
CA ALA A 197 -9.86 -7.87 7.49
C ALA A 197 -9.50 -9.24 8.08
N THR A 198 -10.37 -9.83 8.90
CA THR A 198 -10.11 -11.14 9.48
C THR A 198 -10.17 -12.23 8.40
N ASP A 199 -9.40 -13.31 8.56
CA ASP A 199 -9.42 -14.42 7.60
C ASP A 199 -10.83 -15.05 7.51
N ALA A 200 -11.56 -15.10 8.62
CA ALA A 200 -12.97 -15.55 8.63
C ALA A 200 -13.87 -14.64 7.78
N PHE A 201 -13.77 -13.32 7.96
CA PHE A 201 -14.53 -12.36 7.17
C PHE A 201 -14.20 -12.45 5.67
N LEU A 202 -12.92 -12.57 5.30
CA LEU A 202 -12.50 -12.71 3.91
C LEU A 202 -13.06 -14.00 3.28
N ASN A 203 -13.07 -15.12 4.01
CA ASN A 203 -13.65 -16.37 3.55
C ASN A 203 -15.19 -16.26 3.37
N GLU A 204 -15.90 -15.67 4.33
CA GLU A 204 -17.35 -15.43 4.23
C GLU A 204 -17.68 -14.48 3.09
N LEU A 205 -16.87 -13.42 2.90
CA LEU A 205 -17.03 -12.47 1.82
C LEU A 205 -16.84 -13.14 0.45
N ARG A 206 -15.80 -13.99 0.31
CA ARG A 206 -15.57 -14.74 -0.93
C ARG A 206 -16.75 -15.68 -1.23
N ALA A 207 -17.22 -16.43 -0.25
CA ALA A 207 -18.38 -17.31 -0.40
C ALA A 207 -19.65 -16.50 -0.80
N LEU A 208 -19.86 -15.34 -0.18
CA LEU A 208 -21.00 -14.48 -0.49
C LEU A 208 -20.92 -13.92 -1.92
N THR A 209 -19.75 -13.42 -2.35
CA THR A 209 -19.55 -12.88 -3.70
C THR A 209 -19.76 -13.97 -4.76
N GLN A 210 -19.23 -15.17 -4.56
CA GLN A 210 -19.46 -16.31 -5.45
C GLN A 210 -20.95 -16.68 -5.52
N GLN A 211 -21.63 -16.81 -4.38
CA GLN A 211 -23.08 -17.13 -4.33
C GLN A 211 -23.93 -16.11 -5.08
N ARG A 212 -23.54 -14.83 -5.05
CA ARG A 212 -24.29 -13.72 -5.68
C ARG A 212 -23.79 -13.38 -7.09
N GLY A 213 -22.78 -14.09 -7.60
CA GLY A 213 -22.13 -13.80 -8.87
C GLY A 213 -21.54 -12.39 -8.92
N LEU A 214 -20.98 -11.90 -7.81
CA LEU A 214 -20.29 -10.62 -7.70
C LEU A 214 -18.78 -10.83 -7.84
N LEU A 215 -18.09 -9.85 -8.41
CA LEU A 215 -16.63 -9.84 -8.43
C LEU A 215 -16.11 -9.45 -7.03
N LEU A 216 -15.03 -10.12 -6.59
CA LEU A 216 -14.24 -9.73 -5.44
C LEU A 216 -12.96 -9.04 -5.90
N ILE A 217 -12.81 -7.75 -5.54
CA ILE A 217 -11.64 -6.93 -5.84
C ILE A 217 -10.82 -6.76 -4.57
N VAL A 218 -9.54 -7.17 -4.58
CA VAL A 218 -8.62 -6.90 -3.48
C VAL A 218 -7.64 -5.79 -3.88
N ASP A 219 -7.62 -4.72 -3.09
CA ASP A 219 -6.64 -3.65 -3.20
C ASP A 219 -5.39 -4.02 -2.39
N GLU A 220 -4.42 -4.58 -3.06
CA GLU A 220 -3.12 -5.00 -2.52
C GLU A 220 -2.01 -3.95 -2.74
N ILE A 221 -2.38 -2.71 -2.99
CA ILE A 221 -1.41 -1.63 -3.23
C ILE A 221 -0.47 -1.46 -2.04
N GLN A 222 -0.95 -1.64 -0.82
CA GLN A 222 -0.11 -1.54 0.38
C GLN A 222 0.24 -2.90 0.98
N THR A 223 -0.60 -3.91 0.84
CA THR A 223 -0.46 -5.24 1.47
C THR A 223 0.34 -6.22 0.62
N GLY A 224 0.40 -6.01 -0.69
CA GLY A 224 1.10 -6.88 -1.63
C GLY A 224 2.62 -6.78 -1.57
N ILE A 225 3.26 -7.57 -2.41
CA ILE A 225 4.71 -7.59 -2.61
C ILE A 225 5.47 -7.87 -1.30
N GLY A 226 5.03 -8.91 -0.57
CA GLY A 226 5.72 -9.41 0.62
C GLY A 226 5.43 -8.66 1.93
N ARG A 227 4.68 -7.55 1.89
CA ARG A 227 4.49 -6.64 3.04
C ARG A 227 3.90 -7.32 4.27
N THR A 228 2.99 -8.27 4.07
CA THR A 228 2.30 -9.00 5.15
C THR A 228 2.98 -10.31 5.55
N GLY A 229 4.13 -10.64 4.93
CA GLY A 229 4.86 -11.91 5.14
C GLY A 229 4.55 -13.00 4.11
N LYS A 230 3.47 -12.86 3.33
CA LYS A 230 3.20 -13.61 2.10
C LYS A 230 3.36 -12.68 0.90
N LEU A 231 3.45 -13.22 -0.32
CA LEU A 231 3.62 -12.38 -1.51
C LEU A 231 2.44 -11.43 -1.66
N PHE A 232 1.21 -11.93 -1.43
CA PHE A 232 -0.02 -11.15 -1.42
C PHE A 232 -0.81 -11.36 -0.12
N GLY A 233 -1.52 -10.33 0.33
CA GLY A 233 -2.26 -10.37 1.60
C GLY A 233 -3.44 -11.33 1.58
N TYR A 234 -4.12 -11.51 0.44
CA TYR A 234 -5.27 -12.42 0.31
C TYR A 234 -4.90 -13.90 0.56
N GLU A 235 -3.63 -14.26 0.35
CA GLU A 235 -3.14 -15.63 0.55
C GLU A 235 -3.26 -16.11 2.02
N HIS A 236 -3.31 -15.18 2.99
CA HIS A 236 -3.46 -15.55 4.39
C HIS A 236 -4.80 -16.20 4.68
N ALA A 237 -5.86 -15.74 4.03
CA ALA A 237 -7.20 -16.32 4.15
C ALA A 237 -7.40 -17.54 3.22
N GLY A 238 -6.48 -17.80 2.28
CA GLY A 238 -6.60 -18.89 1.30
C GLY A 238 -7.73 -18.69 0.30
N ILE A 239 -8.12 -17.45 0.03
CA ILE A 239 -9.15 -17.09 -0.97
C ILE A 239 -8.51 -16.83 -2.33
N GLU A 240 -9.32 -16.91 -3.39
CA GLU A 240 -8.95 -16.52 -4.75
C GLU A 240 -9.88 -15.39 -5.22
N PRO A 241 -9.46 -14.12 -5.16
CA PRO A 241 -10.24 -12.99 -5.65
C PRO A 241 -10.30 -12.96 -7.19
N ASP A 242 -11.25 -12.22 -7.75
CA ASP A 242 -11.40 -12.10 -9.21
C ASP A 242 -10.50 -11.01 -9.80
N ILE A 243 -10.20 -9.97 -9.02
CA ILE A 243 -9.38 -8.82 -9.43
C ILE A 243 -8.47 -8.44 -8.25
N MET A 244 -7.20 -8.12 -8.57
CA MET A 244 -6.24 -7.56 -7.62
C MET A 244 -5.58 -6.30 -8.19
N THR A 245 -5.32 -5.31 -7.35
CA THR A 245 -4.53 -4.13 -7.73
C THR A 245 -3.24 -4.06 -6.91
N LEU A 246 -2.15 -3.70 -7.57
CA LEU A 246 -0.82 -3.54 -7.00
C LEU A 246 -0.29 -2.13 -7.27
N GLY A 247 0.56 -1.65 -6.38
CA GLY A 247 1.29 -0.40 -6.48
C GLY A 247 2.44 -0.38 -5.47
N LYS A 248 2.92 0.80 -5.11
CA LYS A 248 3.96 0.96 -4.06
C LYS A 248 5.10 -0.05 -4.20
N GLY A 249 5.07 -1.12 -3.40
CA GLY A 249 6.13 -2.13 -3.32
C GLY A 249 6.54 -2.75 -4.65
N ILE A 250 5.63 -2.91 -5.61
CA ILE A 250 5.95 -3.49 -6.92
C ILE A 250 6.99 -2.67 -7.69
N GLY A 251 7.00 -1.34 -7.53
CA GLY A 251 7.96 -0.46 -8.17
C GLY A 251 9.28 -0.32 -7.41
N GLY A 252 9.29 -0.64 -6.09
CA GLY A 252 10.48 -0.51 -5.26
C GLY A 252 11.07 0.90 -5.20
N GLY A 253 10.25 1.94 -5.42
CA GLY A 253 10.64 3.35 -5.42
C GLY A 253 10.30 4.09 -6.72
N VAL A 254 9.98 3.38 -7.82
CA VAL A 254 9.58 4.01 -9.09
C VAL A 254 8.06 3.92 -9.31
N PRO A 255 7.47 4.82 -10.13
CA PRO A 255 6.06 4.76 -10.51
C PRO A 255 5.75 3.49 -11.30
N LEU A 256 5.15 2.50 -10.65
CA LEU A 256 4.65 1.27 -11.26
C LEU A 256 3.47 0.74 -10.47
N ALA A 257 2.45 0.31 -11.16
CA ALA A 257 1.27 -0.34 -10.61
C ALA A 257 0.76 -1.40 -11.58
N ALA A 258 -0.10 -2.30 -11.10
CA ALA A 258 -0.70 -3.33 -11.92
C ALA A 258 -2.15 -3.60 -11.48
N LEU A 259 -2.98 -3.94 -12.44
CA LEU A 259 -4.28 -4.56 -12.29
C LEU A 259 -4.15 -6.00 -12.79
N LEU A 260 -4.47 -6.97 -11.95
CA LEU A 260 -4.52 -8.37 -12.31
C LEU A 260 -5.97 -8.85 -12.29
N ALA A 261 -6.32 -9.72 -13.22
CA ALA A 261 -7.67 -10.29 -13.29
C ALA A 261 -7.62 -11.77 -13.67
N THR A 262 -8.59 -12.54 -13.16
CA THR A 262 -8.86 -13.88 -13.65
C THR A 262 -9.42 -13.82 -15.07
N GLU A 263 -9.30 -14.90 -15.85
CA GLU A 263 -9.88 -14.99 -17.20
C GLU A 263 -11.37 -14.64 -17.21
N HIS A 264 -12.11 -15.08 -16.18
CA HIS A 264 -13.52 -14.77 -15.99
C HIS A 264 -13.80 -13.25 -15.88
N ALA A 265 -12.96 -12.50 -15.18
CA ALA A 265 -13.13 -11.07 -14.95
C ALA A 265 -12.52 -10.20 -16.06
N ALA A 266 -11.54 -10.71 -16.80
CA ALA A 266 -10.78 -9.98 -17.82
C ALA A 266 -11.61 -9.75 -19.10
N CYS A 267 -12.52 -8.78 -19.07
CA CYS A 267 -13.50 -8.55 -20.12
C CYS A 267 -13.38 -7.21 -20.86
N PHE A 268 -12.24 -6.51 -20.73
CA PHE A 268 -12.00 -5.30 -21.52
C PHE A 268 -11.93 -5.61 -23.00
N ASP A 269 -12.52 -4.73 -23.81
CA ASP A 269 -12.33 -4.71 -25.25
C ASP A 269 -11.20 -3.72 -25.62
N HIS A 270 -10.66 -3.81 -26.83
CA HIS A 270 -9.64 -2.89 -27.31
C HIS A 270 -10.14 -1.43 -27.21
N GLY A 271 -9.34 -0.57 -26.55
CA GLY A 271 -9.66 0.84 -26.34
C GLY A 271 -10.38 1.17 -25.02
N ASP A 272 -10.83 0.19 -24.25
CA ASP A 272 -11.52 0.43 -22.97
C ASP A 272 -10.57 1.00 -21.89
N GLN A 273 -9.31 0.59 -21.93
CA GLN A 273 -8.30 1.01 -20.96
C GLN A 273 -6.96 1.26 -21.65
N GLY A 274 -6.18 2.21 -21.09
CA GLY A 274 -4.88 2.57 -21.65
C GLY A 274 -4.21 3.70 -20.88
N GLY A 275 -3.00 4.03 -21.29
CA GLY A 275 -2.20 5.15 -20.77
C GLY A 275 -0.84 5.19 -21.44
N THR A 276 -0.32 6.38 -21.70
CA THR A 276 0.91 6.62 -22.48
C THR A 276 2.12 5.86 -21.92
N PHE A 277 2.23 5.75 -20.62
CA PHE A 277 3.40 5.13 -19.95
C PHE A 277 3.12 3.74 -19.39
N ASN A 278 1.92 3.19 -19.64
CA ASN A 278 1.52 1.91 -19.07
C ASN A 278 2.36 0.76 -19.64
N GLY A 279 2.90 -0.08 -18.74
CA GLY A 279 3.82 -1.15 -19.13
C GLY A 279 5.17 -0.63 -19.68
N ASN A 280 5.57 0.58 -19.28
CA ASN A 280 6.86 1.15 -19.67
C ASN A 280 8.02 0.20 -19.32
N PRO A 281 8.90 -0.15 -20.29
CA PRO A 281 9.97 -1.12 -20.06
C PRO A 281 10.95 -0.72 -18.95
N LEU A 282 11.21 0.60 -18.78
CA LEU A 282 12.11 1.07 -17.71
C LEU A 282 11.54 0.75 -16.33
N MET A 283 10.24 1.05 -16.11
CA MET A 283 9.58 0.79 -14.83
C MET A 283 9.34 -0.71 -14.61
N CYS A 284 8.99 -1.46 -15.66
CA CYS A 284 8.83 -2.91 -15.57
C CYS A 284 10.15 -3.62 -15.26
N ALA A 285 11.29 -3.12 -15.74
CA ALA A 285 12.61 -3.65 -15.38
C ALA A 285 12.91 -3.48 -13.87
N ALA A 286 12.51 -2.34 -13.29
CA ALA A 286 12.58 -2.15 -11.84
C ALA A 286 11.66 -3.12 -11.09
N GLY A 287 10.42 -3.27 -11.54
CA GLY A 287 9.46 -4.23 -10.95
C GLY A 287 9.94 -5.68 -11.00
N LEU A 288 10.58 -6.09 -12.10
CA LEU A 288 11.22 -7.41 -12.22
C LEU A 288 12.31 -7.58 -11.14
N ALA A 289 13.23 -6.61 -11.03
CA ALA A 289 14.31 -6.67 -10.06
C ALA A 289 13.81 -6.75 -8.60
N VAL A 290 12.66 -6.13 -8.31
CA VAL A 290 12.00 -6.24 -7.00
C VAL A 290 11.39 -7.63 -6.84
N LEU A 291 10.54 -8.05 -7.78
CA LEU A 291 9.73 -9.26 -7.63
C LEU A 291 10.59 -10.53 -7.63
N GLU A 292 11.65 -10.58 -8.44
CA GLU A 292 12.62 -11.68 -8.47
C GLU A 292 13.29 -11.91 -7.11
N GLN A 293 13.45 -10.87 -6.29
CA GLN A 293 13.99 -10.99 -4.93
C GLN A 293 12.89 -11.30 -3.93
N VAL A 294 11.81 -10.53 -3.94
CA VAL A 294 10.74 -10.64 -2.93
C VAL A 294 10.00 -11.97 -3.01
N ALA A 295 9.78 -12.50 -4.22
CA ALA A 295 9.08 -13.78 -4.41
C ALA A 295 9.89 -15.00 -3.93
N GLN A 296 11.16 -14.83 -3.55
CA GLN A 296 11.95 -15.95 -3.04
C GLN A 296 11.43 -16.40 -1.65
N PRO A 297 11.19 -17.70 -1.44
CA PRO A 297 10.65 -18.20 -0.16
C PRO A 297 11.50 -17.80 1.06
N ASN A 298 12.82 -17.81 0.93
CA ASN A 298 13.73 -17.39 2.00
C ASN A 298 13.62 -15.90 2.32
N PHE A 299 13.36 -15.06 1.31
CA PHE A 299 13.15 -13.62 1.51
C PHE A 299 11.85 -13.36 2.27
N LEU A 300 10.74 -13.97 1.84
CA LEU A 300 9.44 -13.86 2.52
C LEU A 300 9.50 -14.40 3.95
N LYS A 301 10.24 -15.50 4.17
CA LYS A 301 10.47 -16.01 5.52
C LYS A 301 11.23 -15.01 6.38
N ALA A 302 12.30 -14.41 5.89
CA ALA A 302 13.07 -13.42 6.63
C ALA A 302 12.23 -12.17 6.95
N ALA A 303 11.42 -11.70 6.00
CA ALA A 303 10.47 -10.59 6.24
C ALA A 303 9.42 -10.94 7.30
N THR A 304 8.92 -12.19 7.30
CA THR A 304 8.00 -12.68 8.33
C THR A 304 8.67 -12.71 9.70
N ASP A 305 9.88 -13.25 9.80
CA ASP A 305 10.63 -13.32 11.06
C ASP A 305 10.94 -11.92 11.62
N ALA A 306 11.27 -10.95 10.74
CA ALA A 306 11.45 -9.54 11.12
C ALA A 306 10.14 -8.91 11.61
N GLY A 307 9.02 -9.21 10.97
CA GLY A 307 7.68 -8.76 11.38
C GLY A 307 7.31 -9.27 12.77
N LEU A 308 7.52 -10.56 13.05
CA LEU A 308 7.29 -11.16 14.36
C LEU A 308 8.19 -10.57 15.44
N LEU A 309 9.43 -10.23 15.10
CA LEU A 309 10.32 -9.53 16.01
C LEU A 309 9.79 -8.13 16.34
N LEU A 310 9.45 -7.35 15.32
CA LEU A 310 8.92 -5.99 15.50
C LEU A 310 7.63 -6.00 16.33
N GLU A 311 6.70 -6.90 16.02
CA GLU A 311 5.44 -7.04 16.76
C GLU A 311 5.69 -7.34 18.25
N ARG A 312 6.55 -8.32 18.54
CA ARG A 312 6.90 -8.68 19.92
C ARG A 312 7.52 -7.51 20.69
N GLU A 313 8.45 -6.78 20.08
CA GLU A 313 9.09 -5.65 20.73
C GLU A 313 8.12 -4.47 20.91
N LEU A 314 7.20 -4.23 19.97
CA LEU A 314 6.11 -3.26 20.12
C LEU A 314 5.13 -3.67 21.25
N GLN A 315 4.82 -4.96 21.42
CA GLN A 315 4.01 -5.46 22.53
C GLN A 315 4.68 -5.19 23.89
N ARG A 316 6.02 -5.41 23.98
CA ARG A 316 6.79 -5.08 25.20
C ARG A 316 6.77 -3.58 25.49
N LEU A 317 6.97 -2.76 24.47
CA LEU A 317 6.91 -1.30 24.56
C LEU A 317 5.51 -0.84 25.02
N SER A 318 4.46 -1.39 24.43
CA SER A 318 3.07 -1.12 24.80
C SER A 318 2.81 -1.45 26.28
N ALA A 319 3.21 -2.63 26.72
CA ALA A 319 3.04 -3.05 28.12
C ALA A 319 3.80 -2.12 29.10
N ARG A 320 5.01 -1.70 28.74
CA ARG A 320 5.84 -0.80 29.57
C ARG A 320 5.22 0.58 29.74
N HIS A 321 4.60 1.13 28.69
CA HIS A 321 4.03 2.47 28.68
C HIS A 321 2.51 2.50 28.90
N GLY A 322 1.85 1.35 29.11
CA GLY A 322 0.41 1.24 29.32
C GLY A 322 -0.42 1.62 28.09
N LEU A 323 0.12 1.40 26.88
CA LEU A 323 -0.50 1.69 25.59
C LEU A 323 -1.52 0.62 25.19
N GLY A 324 -2.02 0.66 23.94
CA GLY A 324 -3.00 -0.24 23.42
C GLY A 324 -2.41 -1.45 22.68
N GLU A 325 -3.25 -2.03 21.84
CA GLU A 325 -2.94 -3.22 21.05
C GLU A 325 -1.95 -2.94 19.91
N ILE A 326 -1.33 -4.02 19.42
CA ILE A 326 -0.61 -4.02 18.15
C ILE A 326 -1.52 -4.62 17.10
N ARG A 327 -1.70 -3.92 15.99
CA ARG A 327 -2.53 -4.36 14.86
C ARG A 327 -1.68 -4.54 13.62
N GLY A 328 -2.15 -5.40 12.73
CA GLY A 328 -1.53 -5.61 11.41
C GLY A 328 -0.96 -7.01 11.23
N ARG A 329 -0.08 -7.16 10.21
CA ARG A 329 0.52 -8.44 9.86
C ARG A 329 1.85 -8.20 9.13
N GLY A 330 2.86 -9.04 9.42
CA GLY A 330 4.19 -8.91 8.82
C GLY A 330 4.84 -7.58 9.18
N LEU A 331 5.29 -6.85 8.17
CA LEU A 331 5.92 -5.53 8.33
C LEU A 331 4.97 -4.36 7.99
N LEU A 332 3.67 -4.55 8.20
CA LEU A 332 2.65 -3.50 8.23
C LEU A 332 1.97 -3.57 9.60
N LEU A 333 2.52 -2.86 10.58
CA LEU A 333 2.08 -2.90 11.96
C LEU A 333 1.69 -1.51 12.46
N ALA A 334 0.76 -1.47 13.40
CA ALA A 334 0.40 -0.27 14.14
C ALA A 334 0.40 -0.52 15.63
N LEU A 335 0.75 0.52 16.39
CA LEU A 335 0.64 0.60 17.85
C LEU A 335 -0.45 1.62 18.20
N ASP A 336 -1.47 1.17 18.91
CA ASP A 336 -2.48 2.04 19.52
C ASP A 336 -1.89 2.76 20.74
N LEU A 337 -1.93 4.09 20.71
CA LEU A 337 -1.42 4.94 21.81
C LEU A 337 -2.46 5.19 22.90
N LYS A 338 -3.75 4.82 22.67
CA LYS A 338 -4.91 5.14 23.55
C LYS A 338 -5.14 6.64 23.76
N MET A 339 -4.31 7.49 23.18
CA MET A 339 -4.32 8.94 23.37
C MET A 339 -3.89 9.66 22.08
N PRO A 340 -4.41 10.85 21.76
CA PRO A 340 -4.08 11.58 20.54
C PRO A 340 -2.71 12.27 20.63
N ILE A 341 -1.64 11.51 20.88
CA ILE A 341 -0.25 11.98 21.00
C ILE A 341 0.62 11.61 19.79
N GLY A 342 0.05 11.00 18.78
CA GLY A 342 0.81 10.49 17.63
C GLY A 342 1.68 11.56 16.97
N ALA A 343 1.15 12.77 16.76
CA ALA A 343 1.90 13.88 16.16
C ALA A 343 3.12 14.27 17.02
N ALA A 344 2.97 14.33 18.36
CA ALA A 344 4.06 14.64 19.25
C ALA A 344 5.15 13.55 19.26
N VAL A 345 4.74 12.28 19.27
CA VAL A 345 5.68 11.14 19.18
C VAL A 345 6.42 11.16 17.84
N VAL A 346 5.75 11.41 16.73
CA VAL A 346 6.37 11.52 15.39
C VAL A 346 7.40 12.65 15.36
N ALA A 347 7.08 13.83 15.90
CA ALA A 347 8.00 14.98 15.93
C ALA A 347 9.25 14.68 16.77
N GLU A 348 9.10 14.09 17.96
CA GLU A 348 10.23 13.73 18.81
C GLU A 348 11.08 12.59 18.21
N ALA A 349 10.46 11.59 17.59
CA ALA A 349 11.17 10.53 16.87
C ALA A 349 11.98 11.11 15.70
N PHE A 350 11.38 12.03 14.94
CA PHE A 350 12.07 12.75 13.85
C PHE A 350 13.29 13.51 14.35
N ALA A 351 13.15 14.25 15.46
CA ALA A 351 14.27 14.96 16.09
C ALA A 351 15.39 14.01 16.59
N ALA A 352 15.02 12.76 16.94
CA ALA A 352 15.94 11.69 17.31
C ALA A 352 16.52 10.90 16.10
N GLY A 353 16.18 11.28 14.85
CA GLY A 353 16.67 10.64 13.64
C GLY A 353 15.92 9.35 13.26
N VAL A 354 14.66 9.20 13.68
CA VAL A 354 13.80 8.08 13.31
C VAL A 354 12.54 8.58 12.60
N LEU A 355 12.25 8.02 11.42
CA LEU A 355 11.04 8.33 10.66
C LEU A 355 9.99 7.26 10.89
N ILE A 356 8.87 7.66 11.48
CA ILE A 356 7.64 6.90 11.65
C ILE A 356 6.46 7.79 11.27
N ASN A 357 5.25 7.23 11.16
CA ASN A 357 4.09 8.05 10.90
C ASN A 357 2.89 7.71 11.79
N SER A 358 1.96 8.65 11.90
CA SER A 358 0.71 8.53 12.64
C SER A 358 -0.46 8.73 11.66
N PRO A 359 -1.07 7.65 11.12
CA PRO A 359 -2.19 7.77 10.20
C PRO A 359 -3.47 8.25 10.88
N GLN A 360 -3.59 8.03 12.19
CA GLN A 360 -4.64 8.54 13.08
C GLN A 360 -3.98 9.18 14.30
N PRO A 361 -4.63 10.15 14.98
CA PRO A 361 -4.03 10.87 16.09
C PRO A 361 -3.51 10.00 17.24
N ASP A 362 -4.08 8.82 17.41
CA ASP A 362 -3.81 7.86 18.47
C ASP A 362 -3.06 6.61 17.99
N THR A 363 -2.54 6.59 16.77
CA THR A 363 -1.96 5.39 16.18
C THR A 363 -0.60 5.67 15.55
N LEU A 364 0.43 4.92 15.90
CA LEU A 364 1.70 4.88 15.18
C LEU A 364 1.70 3.72 14.19
N ARG A 365 2.23 3.95 12.97
CA ARG A 365 2.34 2.91 11.93
C ARG A 365 3.80 2.70 11.54
N PHE A 366 4.15 1.42 11.34
CA PHE A 366 5.50 0.95 11.02
C PHE A 366 5.47 0.17 9.70
N MET A 367 6.27 0.61 8.75
CA MET A 367 6.37 0.03 7.41
C MET A 367 7.84 0.01 6.94
N PRO A 368 8.78 -0.63 7.69
CA PRO A 368 10.18 -0.66 7.29
C PRO A 368 10.38 -1.39 5.96
N ALA A 369 11.59 -1.35 5.41
CA ALA A 369 11.99 -2.22 4.31
C ALA A 369 11.79 -3.69 4.69
N LEU A 370 11.47 -4.56 3.72
CA LEU A 370 11.21 -5.98 3.99
C LEU A 370 12.48 -6.73 4.43
N ASN A 371 13.63 -6.19 4.09
CA ASN A 371 14.96 -6.68 4.48
C ASN A 371 15.56 -5.90 5.65
N VAL A 372 14.71 -5.25 6.48
CA VAL A 372 15.13 -4.53 7.67
C VAL A 372 15.93 -5.44 8.61
N ALA A 373 17.07 -4.94 9.11
CA ALA A 373 17.92 -5.69 10.01
C ALA A 373 17.35 -5.71 11.45
N ARG A 374 17.70 -6.77 12.21
CA ARG A 374 17.32 -6.91 13.62
C ARG A 374 17.74 -5.70 14.45
N GLU A 375 18.96 -5.23 14.25
CA GLU A 375 19.57 -4.09 14.96
C GLU A 375 18.80 -2.80 14.68
N GLU A 376 18.29 -2.62 13.46
CA GLU A 376 17.48 -1.46 13.07
C GLU A 376 16.12 -1.47 13.77
N ILE A 377 15.49 -2.65 13.89
CA ILE A 377 14.24 -2.82 14.64
C ILE A 377 14.47 -2.43 16.10
N LEU A 378 15.51 -2.97 16.74
CA LEU A 378 15.81 -2.68 18.15
C LEU A 378 16.13 -1.19 18.36
N ALA A 379 16.87 -0.56 17.45
CA ALA A 379 17.19 0.88 17.53
C ALA A 379 15.93 1.76 17.48
N VAL A 380 14.93 1.40 16.66
CA VAL A 380 13.64 2.13 16.62
C VAL A 380 12.88 1.95 17.93
N ILE A 381 12.86 0.74 18.50
CA ILE A 381 12.19 0.46 19.78
C ILE A 381 12.83 1.27 20.91
N ASP A 382 14.17 1.31 21.00
CA ASP A 382 14.91 2.07 22.02
C ASP A 382 14.64 3.58 21.88
N CYS A 383 14.61 4.09 20.66
CA CYS A 383 14.23 5.47 20.38
C CYS A 383 12.80 5.76 20.87
N LEU A 384 11.84 4.90 20.52
CA LEU A 384 10.44 5.07 20.93
C LEU A 384 10.25 4.98 22.43
N ASP A 385 10.98 4.12 23.14
CA ASP A 385 10.96 4.03 24.60
C ASP A 385 11.36 5.37 25.25
N THR A 386 12.43 5.98 24.72
CA THR A 386 12.90 7.30 25.17
C THR A 386 11.89 8.39 24.85
N VAL A 387 11.36 8.41 23.62
CA VAL A 387 10.38 9.41 23.15
C VAL A 387 9.07 9.32 23.94
N LEU A 388 8.53 8.12 24.14
CA LEU A 388 7.30 7.92 24.91
C LEU A 388 7.46 8.32 26.38
N THR A 389 8.61 8.06 26.98
CA THR A 389 8.94 8.53 28.35
C THR A 389 8.92 10.07 28.41
N LYS A 390 9.56 10.75 27.45
CA LYS A 390 9.60 12.21 27.36
C LYS A 390 8.22 12.83 27.17
N VAL A 391 7.45 12.33 26.21
CA VAL A 391 6.09 12.81 25.88
C VAL A 391 5.14 12.56 27.07
N GLY A 392 5.24 11.40 27.73
CA GLY A 392 4.46 11.06 28.90
C GLY A 392 4.80 11.93 30.12
N ALA A 393 6.07 12.25 30.34
CA ALA A 393 6.51 13.14 31.42
C ALA A 393 6.02 14.59 31.22
N ALA A 394 6.13 15.14 30.00
CA ALA A 394 5.67 16.50 29.69
C ALA A 394 4.17 16.71 29.99
N ARG A 395 3.33 15.66 29.83
CA ARG A 395 1.90 15.73 30.14
C ARG A 395 1.54 15.68 31.62
N ARG A 396 2.40 15.12 32.47
CA ARG A 396 2.15 15.09 33.94
C ARG A 396 2.41 16.45 34.58
N VAL A 397 3.06 17.34 33.86
CA VAL A 397 3.44 18.69 34.32
C VAL A 397 2.52 19.78 33.78
N ALA A 398 1.78 19.52 32.68
CA ALA A 398 0.78 20.40 32.06
C ALA A 398 -0.63 20.09 32.56
#